data_a92e0468fc568f8ad87d958b9f4758e8
#
_entry.id   a92e0468fc568f8ad87d958b9f4758e8
#
_cell.length_a   1.000
_cell.length_b   1.000
_cell.length_c   1.000
_cell.angle_alpha   90.00
_cell.angle_beta   90.00
_cell.angle_gamma   90.00
#
_symmetry.space_group_name_H-M   'P 1'
#
loop_
_entity.id
_entity.type
_entity.pdbx_description
1 polymer ?
#
loop_
_entity_poly.entity_id
_entity_poly.type
_entity_poly.pdbx_seq_one_letter_code
_entity_poly.pdbx_strand_id
1 'polypeptide(L)'
;GLRARDLQGRTTYVNPAFCQMVGFTADELMGKGAPSPYWPPELVGEYEQRQAVRLAGHMPPRAGFESVFMRKDGTRFPVLIFEAPLINAHKVQTGWMSAFIDVSEQRRIEELSRASQERLQASARLATVGEMASLLSHELTQPLAAIASYASGSLNLLGPDARGDQGEVAMAVKRIAEQADRAGQVIRSVHDFVRRRDRTREAVVPQALIDAVLPLVRLQARKLG
;
A
#
# COMPACT_ATOMS: atom_id res chain seq x y z
N GLY A 1 13.63 -25.82 4.62
CA GLY A 1 14.55 -26.73 3.95
C GLY A 1 16.00 -26.51 4.37
N LEU A 2 16.79 -27.56 4.29
CA LEU A 2 18.24 -27.50 4.59
C LEU A 2 19.06 -28.10 3.46
N ARG A 3 20.18 -27.45 3.12
CA ARG A 3 21.17 -27.95 2.14
C ARG A 3 22.58 -27.63 2.62
N ALA A 4 23.50 -28.59 2.47
CA ALA A 4 24.93 -28.34 2.60
C ALA A 4 25.63 -28.41 1.23
N ARG A 5 26.72 -27.65 1.07
CA ARG A 5 27.61 -27.63 -0.10
C ARG A 5 29.06 -27.74 0.36
N ASP A 6 29.90 -28.35 -0.49
CA ASP A 6 31.35 -28.30 -0.32
C ASP A 6 31.93 -26.93 -0.70
N LEU A 7 33.25 -26.78 -0.58
CA LEU A 7 33.97 -25.57 -0.98
C LEU A 7 33.99 -25.33 -2.50
N GLN A 8 33.64 -26.33 -3.31
CA GLN A 8 33.47 -26.24 -4.76
C GLN A 8 32.04 -25.91 -5.15
N GLY A 9 31.15 -25.72 -4.16
CA GLY A 9 29.75 -25.38 -4.39
C GLY A 9 28.86 -26.55 -4.74
N ARG A 10 29.35 -27.79 -4.69
CA ARG A 10 28.56 -29.01 -4.96
C ARG A 10 27.72 -29.37 -3.74
N THR A 11 26.48 -29.79 -3.99
CA THR A 11 25.55 -30.21 -2.93
C THR A 11 26.03 -31.52 -2.29
N THR A 12 26.30 -31.49 -0.99
CA THR A 12 26.74 -32.64 -0.19
C THR A 12 25.65 -33.18 0.72
N TYR A 13 24.58 -32.41 0.95
CA TYR A 13 23.44 -32.82 1.77
C TYR A 13 22.21 -32.02 1.41
N VAL A 14 21.07 -32.65 1.42
CA VAL A 14 19.72 -32.03 1.39
C VAL A 14 18.82 -32.81 2.35
N ASN A 15 17.93 -32.09 3.06
CA ASN A 15 16.90 -32.74 3.85
C ASN A 15 15.60 -32.94 3.06
N PRO A 16 14.70 -33.86 3.50
CA PRO A 16 13.44 -34.10 2.81
C PRO A 16 12.58 -32.84 2.63
N ALA A 17 12.59 -31.93 3.61
CA ALA A 17 11.83 -30.69 3.54
C ALA A 17 12.32 -29.77 2.41
N PHE A 18 13.63 -29.74 2.13
CA PHE A 18 14.15 -29.00 0.96
C PHE A 18 13.72 -29.62 -0.35
N CYS A 19 13.82 -30.96 -0.44
CA CYS A 19 13.37 -31.69 -1.63
C CYS A 19 11.89 -31.46 -1.93
N GLN A 20 11.04 -31.52 -0.92
CA GLN A 20 9.60 -31.22 -1.05
C GLN A 20 9.35 -29.77 -1.49
N MET A 21 10.10 -28.82 -0.92
CA MET A 21 9.99 -27.40 -1.22
C MET A 21 10.27 -27.10 -2.69
N VAL A 22 11.35 -27.69 -3.26
CA VAL A 22 11.76 -27.42 -4.64
C VAL A 22 11.20 -28.41 -5.66
N GLY A 23 10.62 -29.52 -5.20
CA GLY A 23 10.03 -30.57 -6.05
C GLY A 23 11.03 -31.51 -6.71
N PHE A 24 12.31 -31.48 -6.32
CA PHE A 24 13.38 -32.36 -6.81
C PHE A 24 13.71 -33.43 -5.77
N THR A 25 14.10 -34.61 -6.24
CA THR A 25 14.60 -35.68 -5.36
C THR A 25 16.02 -35.38 -4.86
N ALA A 26 16.45 -36.05 -3.77
CA ALA A 26 17.81 -35.93 -3.29
C ALA A 26 18.84 -36.32 -4.35
N ASP A 27 18.59 -37.40 -5.10
CA ASP A 27 19.50 -37.88 -6.17
C ASP A 27 19.64 -36.87 -7.33
N GLU A 28 18.60 -36.11 -7.62
CA GLU A 28 18.63 -35.04 -8.62
C GLU A 28 19.45 -33.82 -8.17
N LEU A 29 19.67 -33.66 -6.85
CA LEU A 29 20.34 -32.50 -6.26
C LEU A 29 21.78 -32.82 -5.80
N MET A 30 22.03 -34.04 -5.31
CA MET A 30 23.31 -34.44 -4.73
C MET A 30 24.43 -34.38 -5.78
N GLY A 31 25.60 -33.90 -5.35
CA GLY A 31 26.81 -33.80 -6.19
C GLY A 31 26.77 -32.69 -7.25
N LYS A 32 25.62 -32.05 -7.47
CA LYS A 32 25.49 -30.98 -8.47
C LYS A 32 25.91 -29.64 -7.91
N GLY A 33 26.59 -28.85 -8.74
CA GLY A 33 26.98 -27.47 -8.48
C GLY A 33 26.04 -26.45 -9.12
N ALA A 34 26.54 -25.27 -9.38
CA ALA A 34 25.85 -24.25 -10.16
C ALA A 34 25.89 -24.56 -11.68
N PRO A 35 24.84 -24.20 -12.43
CA PRO A 35 23.56 -23.68 -11.95
C PRO A 35 22.70 -24.75 -11.29
N SER A 36 22.04 -24.39 -10.17
CA SER A 36 21.12 -25.32 -9.51
C SER A 36 19.80 -25.43 -10.26
N PRO A 37 19.15 -26.62 -10.34
CA PRO A 37 17.95 -26.82 -11.17
C PRO A 37 16.71 -26.05 -10.68
N TYR A 38 16.71 -25.59 -9.43
CA TYR A 38 15.67 -24.75 -8.83
C TYR A 38 15.94 -23.24 -8.94
N TRP A 39 16.95 -22.84 -9.70
CA TRP A 39 17.18 -21.42 -10.02
C TRP A 39 16.37 -21.03 -11.26
N PRO A 40 15.60 -19.93 -11.23
CA PRO A 40 14.97 -19.42 -12.43
C PRO A 40 16.02 -19.11 -13.50
N PRO A 41 15.81 -19.52 -14.77
CA PRO A 41 16.80 -19.36 -15.83
C PRO A 41 17.30 -17.92 -16.02
N GLU A 42 16.42 -16.95 -15.84
CA GLU A 42 16.71 -15.52 -15.96
C GLU A 42 17.58 -14.95 -14.84
N LEU A 43 17.67 -15.65 -13.70
CA LEU A 43 18.42 -15.23 -12.51
C LEU A 43 19.72 -16.01 -12.30
N VAL A 44 20.03 -16.96 -13.18
CA VAL A 44 21.22 -17.83 -13.06
C VAL A 44 22.50 -16.99 -12.90
N GLY A 45 22.70 -16.01 -13.78
CA GLY A 45 23.92 -15.17 -13.73
C GLY A 45 24.09 -14.40 -12.40
N GLU A 46 22.98 -13.85 -11.87
CA GLU A 46 23.00 -13.18 -10.56
C GLU A 46 23.36 -14.16 -9.44
N TYR A 47 22.80 -15.37 -9.49
CA TYR A 47 23.01 -16.38 -8.44
C TYR A 47 24.42 -16.98 -8.50
N GLU A 48 24.97 -17.15 -9.69
CA GLU A 48 26.39 -17.55 -9.88
C GLU A 48 27.34 -16.50 -9.34
N GLN A 49 27.09 -15.23 -9.63
CA GLN A 49 27.90 -14.12 -9.08
C GLN A 49 27.81 -14.08 -7.55
N ARG A 50 26.61 -14.23 -6.98
CA ARG A 50 26.41 -14.30 -5.53
C ARG A 50 27.15 -15.50 -4.92
N GLN A 51 27.11 -16.66 -5.57
CA GLN A 51 27.84 -17.84 -5.13
C GLN A 51 29.37 -17.61 -5.18
N ALA A 52 29.89 -17.02 -6.26
CA ALA A 52 31.31 -16.72 -6.39
C ALA A 52 31.81 -15.80 -5.25
N VAL A 53 31.02 -14.78 -4.89
CA VAL A 53 31.32 -13.90 -3.74
C VAL A 53 31.39 -14.69 -2.43
N ARG A 54 30.54 -15.70 -2.21
CA ARG A 54 30.59 -16.59 -1.05
C ARG A 54 31.84 -17.46 -1.05
N LEU A 55 32.16 -18.05 -2.19
CA LEU A 55 33.35 -18.90 -2.35
C LEU A 55 34.66 -18.09 -2.16
N ALA A 56 34.65 -16.79 -2.46
CA ALA A 56 35.72 -15.86 -2.17
C ALA A 56 35.85 -15.46 -0.68
N GLY A 57 35.04 -16.05 0.21
CA GLY A 57 35.11 -15.85 1.65
C GLY A 57 34.25 -14.72 2.23
N HIS A 58 33.42 -14.07 1.43
CA HIS A 58 32.51 -13.03 1.93
C HIS A 58 31.33 -13.66 2.67
N MET A 59 31.11 -13.22 3.89
CA MET A 59 30.01 -13.73 4.73
C MET A 59 28.66 -13.19 4.29
N PRO A 60 27.62 -14.02 4.28
CA PRO A 60 26.25 -13.58 4.02
C PRO A 60 25.71 -12.70 5.14
N PRO A 61 24.66 -11.87 4.88
CA PRO A 61 23.97 -11.14 5.92
C PRO A 61 23.43 -12.09 6.99
N ARG A 62 23.64 -11.76 8.27
CA ARG A 62 23.11 -12.56 9.39
C ARG A 62 21.59 -12.62 9.43
N ALA A 63 20.94 -11.57 8.96
CA ALA A 63 19.47 -11.51 8.87
C ALA A 63 18.90 -12.38 7.74
N GLY A 64 19.75 -13.06 6.97
CA GLY A 64 19.34 -13.74 5.74
C GLY A 64 19.13 -12.77 4.59
N PHE A 65 18.74 -13.32 3.45
CA PHE A 65 18.40 -12.55 2.26
C PHE A 65 17.27 -13.25 1.48
N GLU A 66 16.46 -12.47 0.83
CA GLU A 66 15.37 -12.99 -0.01
C GLU A 66 15.87 -13.30 -1.42
N SER A 67 15.24 -14.29 -2.02
CA SER A 67 15.50 -14.74 -3.38
C SER A 67 14.23 -15.35 -4.00
N VAL A 68 14.28 -15.72 -5.26
CA VAL A 68 13.19 -16.43 -5.93
C VAL A 68 13.72 -17.78 -6.39
N PHE A 69 13.05 -18.86 -6.01
CA PHE A 69 13.32 -20.19 -6.53
C PHE A 69 12.22 -20.64 -7.46
N MET A 70 12.52 -21.66 -8.24
CA MET A 70 11.60 -22.31 -9.17
C MET A 70 11.48 -23.80 -8.79
N ARG A 71 10.25 -24.27 -8.61
CA ARG A 71 9.97 -25.68 -8.39
C ARG A 71 10.16 -26.45 -9.70
N LYS A 72 10.23 -27.77 -9.59
CA LYS A 72 10.36 -28.66 -10.77
C LYS A 72 9.22 -28.51 -11.78
N ASP A 73 8.02 -28.10 -11.32
CA ASP A 73 6.87 -27.81 -12.18
C ASP A 73 6.91 -26.43 -12.86
N GLY A 74 7.97 -25.66 -12.63
CA GLY A 74 8.14 -24.30 -13.17
C GLY A 74 7.55 -23.19 -12.31
N THR A 75 6.84 -23.51 -11.22
CA THR A 75 6.27 -22.52 -10.30
C THR A 75 7.37 -21.76 -9.58
N ARG A 76 7.34 -20.43 -9.65
CA ARG A 76 8.25 -19.56 -8.90
C ARG A 76 7.71 -19.24 -7.51
N PHE A 77 8.60 -19.18 -6.53
CA PHE A 77 8.22 -18.83 -5.18
C PHE A 77 9.31 -18.02 -4.46
N PRO A 78 8.95 -17.08 -3.59
CA PRO A 78 9.89 -16.32 -2.79
C PRO A 78 10.45 -17.20 -1.67
N VAL A 79 11.76 -17.12 -1.47
CA VAL A 79 12.46 -17.90 -0.46
C VAL A 79 13.37 -16.98 0.36
N LEU A 80 13.30 -17.11 1.69
CA LEU A 80 14.24 -16.48 2.60
C LEU A 80 15.38 -17.47 2.88
N ILE A 81 16.62 -17.01 2.68
CA ILE A 81 17.83 -17.83 2.71
C ILE A 81 18.73 -17.36 3.85
N PHE A 82 19.12 -18.31 4.71
CA PHE A 82 20.18 -18.11 5.70
C PHE A 82 21.35 -19.01 5.34
N GLU A 83 22.56 -18.47 5.34
CA GLU A 83 23.76 -19.24 5.04
C GLU A 83 24.79 -19.08 6.15
N ALA A 84 25.47 -20.17 6.47
CA ALA A 84 26.56 -20.20 7.43
C ALA A 84 27.67 -21.14 6.96
N PRO A 85 28.95 -20.85 7.28
CA PRO A 85 30.06 -21.76 6.99
C PRO A 85 29.94 -23.04 7.82
N LEU A 86 30.22 -24.18 7.22
CA LEU A 86 30.43 -25.44 7.91
C LEU A 86 31.88 -25.52 8.37
N ILE A 87 32.08 -25.62 9.65
CA ILE A 87 33.39 -25.63 10.28
C ILE A 87 33.60 -26.99 10.98
N ASN A 88 34.70 -27.66 10.68
CA ASN A 88 35.04 -28.94 11.34
C ASN A 88 35.62 -28.74 12.74
N ALA A 89 35.93 -29.87 13.45
CA ALA A 89 36.51 -29.86 14.79
C ALA A 89 37.86 -29.13 14.86
N HIS A 90 38.57 -29.02 13.75
CA HIS A 90 39.86 -28.31 13.64
C HIS A 90 39.70 -26.83 13.26
N LYS A 91 38.50 -26.28 13.35
CA LYS A 91 38.16 -24.89 12.98
C LYS A 91 38.41 -24.54 11.50
N VAL A 92 38.48 -25.54 10.64
CA VAL A 92 38.64 -25.35 9.19
C VAL A 92 37.27 -25.37 8.54
N GLN A 93 37.00 -24.42 7.65
CA GLN A 93 35.81 -24.40 6.86
C GLN A 93 35.83 -25.55 5.84
N THR A 94 34.78 -26.36 5.81
CA THR A 94 34.60 -27.51 4.92
C THR A 94 33.51 -27.30 3.88
N GLY A 95 32.72 -26.26 4.02
CA GLY A 95 31.61 -25.98 3.13
C GLY A 95 30.68 -24.90 3.67
N TRP A 96 29.43 -24.94 3.20
CA TRP A 96 28.37 -24.04 3.57
C TRP A 96 27.07 -24.77 3.90
N MET A 97 26.41 -24.39 4.96
CA MET A 97 25.04 -24.81 5.28
C MET A 97 24.09 -23.67 4.90
N SER A 98 23.01 -24.01 4.23
CA SER A 98 21.93 -23.08 3.91
C SER A 98 20.62 -23.58 4.48
N ALA A 99 19.87 -22.68 5.12
CA ALA A 99 18.47 -22.89 5.52
C ALA A 99 17.58 -22.06 4.60
N PHE A 100 16.48 -22.67 4.16
CA PHE A 100 15.53 -22.09 3.22
C PHE A 100 14.14 -22.09 3.83
N ILE A 101 13.45 -20.96 3.77
CA ILE A 101 12.07 -20.79 4.20
C ILE A 101 11.28 -20.30 3.01
N ASP A 102 10.27 -21.07 2.58
CA ASP A 102 9.27 -20.61 1.61
C ASP A 102 8.36 -19.60 2.31
N VAL A 103 8.39 -18.36 1.85
CA VAL A 103 7.62 -17.26 2.45
C VAL A 103 6.36 -16.91 1.64
N SER A 104 5.96 -17.78 0.69
CA SER A 104 4.77 -17.56 -0.16
C SER A 104 3.50 -17.38 0.65
N GLU A 105 3.24 -18.28 1.59
CA GLU A 105 2.02 -18.24 2.40
C GLU A 105 2.06 -17.07 3.40
N GLN A 106 3.22 -16.80 3.98
CA GLN A 106 3.41 -15.63 4.84
C GLN A 106 3.06 -14.33 4.09
N ARG A 107 3.61 -14.14 2.89
CA ARG A 107 3.31 -12.96 2.05
C ARG A 107 1.84 -12.89 1.67
N ARG A 108 1.25 -14.02 1.32
CA ARG A 108 -0.18 -14.09 0.99
C ARG A 108 -1.06 -13.66 2.14
N ILE A 109 -0.76 -14.11 3.36
CA ILE A 109 -1.48 -13.72 4.58
C ILE A 109 -1.32 -12.23 4.85
N GLU A 110 -0.11 -11.70 4.72
CA GLU A 110 0.17 -10.27 4.90
C GLU A 110 -0.58 -9.39 3.89
N GLU A 111 -0.62 -9.79 2.61
CA GLU A 111 -1.38 -9.10 1.56
C GLU A 111 -2.88 -9.11 1.83
N LEU A 112 -3.44 -10.27 2.21
CA LEU A 112 -4.86 -10.40 2.55
C LEU A 112 -5.22 -9.56 3.79
N SER A 113 -4.37 -9.59 4.81
CA SER A 113 -4.54 -8.78 6.02
C SER A 113 -4.54 -7.28 5.70
N ARG A 114 -3.59 -6.84 4.88
CA ARG A 114 -3.52 -5.45 4.44
C ARG A 114 -4.76 -5.05 3.64
N ALA A 115 -5.19 -5.87 2.69
CA ALA A 115 -6.39 -5.60 1.89
C ALA A 115 -7.65 -5.54 2.77
N SER A 116 -7.75 -6.42 3.77
CA SER A 116 -8.86 -6.41 4.73
C SER A 116 -8.87 -5.13 5.57
N GLN A 117 -7.71 -4.72 6.11
CA GLN A 117 -7.61 -3.47 6.87
C GLN A 117 -8.00 -2.25 6.04
N GLU A 118 -7.59 -2.21 4.77
CA GLU A 118 -7.94 -1.13 3.86
C GLU A 118 -9.45 -1.06 3.61
N ARG A 119 -10.11 -2.22 3.44
CA ARG A 119 -11.58 -2.31 3.29
C ARG A 119 -12.32 -1.85 4.55
N LEU A 120 -11.85 -2.27 5.73
CA LEU A 120 -12.43 -1.84 7.00
C LEU A 120 -12.32 -0.33 7.21
N GLN A 121 -11.15 0.26 6.89
CA GLN A 121 -10.96 1.70 6.97
C GLN A 121 -11.88 2.47 5.99
N ALA A 122 -12.06 1.97 4.77
CA ALA A 122 -12.97 2.57 3.80
C ALA A 122 -14.43 2.50 4.30
N SER A 123 -14.84 1.34 4.82
CA SER A 123 -16.19 1.15 5.38
C SER A 123 -16.45 2.05 6.59
N ALA A 124 -15.47 2.19 7.49
CA ALA A 124 -15.58 3.08 8.65
C ALA A 124 -15.77 4.55 8.23
N ARG A 125 -15.05 5.01 7.19
CA ARG A 125 -15.22 6.37 6.65
C ARG A 125 -16.63 6.57 6.06
N LEU A 126 -17.12 5.59 5.31
CA LEU A 126 -18.48 5.65 4.75
C LEU A 126 -19.54 5.65 5.85
N ALA A 127 -19.36 4.87 6.91
CA ALA A 127 -20.25 4.87 8.07
C ALA A 127 -20.30 6.25 8.74
N THR A 128 -19.12 6.88 8.95
CA THR A 128 -19.04 8.25 9.50
C THR A 128 -19.78 9.26 8.62
N VAL A 129 -19.63 9.18 7.29
CA VAL A 129 -20.37 10.04 6.36
C VAL A 129 -21.87 9.75 6.42
N GLY A 130 -22.28 8.47 6.56
CA GLY A 130 -23.68 8.08 6.74
C GLY A 130 -24.30 8.68 8.01
N GLU A 131 -23.58 8.64 9.12
CA GLU A 131 -24.03 9.29 10.38
C GLU A 131 -24.14 10.83 10.25
N MET A 132 -23.28 11.43 9.43
CA MET A 132 -23.30 12.86 9.15
C MET A 132 -24.27 13.25 8.00
N ALA A 133 -24.92 12.30 7.34
CA ALA A 133 -25.74 12.58 6.15
C ALA A 133 -26.85 13.62 6.41
N SER A 134 -27.47 13.58 7.58
CA SER A 134 -28.48 14.57 7.98
C SER A 134 -27.89 15.98 8.09
N LEU A 135 -26.70 16.11 8.69
CA LEU A 135 -26.00 17.39 8.80
C LEU A 135 -25.54 17.92 7.45
N LEU A 136 -24.99 17.03 6.60
CA LEU A 136 -24.56 17.40 5.25
C LEU A 136 -25.73 17.86 4.40
N SER A 137 -26.88 17.19 4.50
CA SER A 137 -28.12 17.62 3.85
C SER A 137 -28.54 19.01 4.30
N HIS A 138 -28.48 19.29 5.59
CA HIS A 138 -28.84 20.61 6.13
C HIS A 138 -27.84 21.69 5.67
N GLU A 139 -26.52 21.44 5.76
CA GLU A 139 -25.45 22.35 5.34
C GLU A 139 -25.41 22.60 3.82
N LEU A 140 -25.93 21.69 3.01
CA LEU A 140 -26.08 21.89 1.56
C LEU A 140 -27.42 22.59 1.23
N THR A 141 -28.51 22.24 1.94
CA THR A 141 -29.83 22.83 1.69
C THR A 141 -29.83 24.33 1.99
N GLN A 142 -29.11 24.80 3.00
CA GLN A 142 -29.01 26.22 3.36
C GLN A 142 -28.48 27.11 2.23
N PRO A 143 -27.26 26.89 1.68
CA PRO A 143 -26.75 27.71 0.59
C PRO A 143 -27.60 27.58 -0.67
N LEU A 144 -28.16 26.40 -0.97
CA LEU A 144 -29.04 26.20 -2.12
C LEU A 144 -30.35 26.96 -2.00
N ALA A 145 -30.97 26.97 -0.80
CA ALA A 145 -32.15 27.78 -0.54
C ALA A 145 -31.87 29.29 -0.66
N ALA A 146 -30.70 29.74 -0.16
CA ALA A 146 -30.26 31.13 -0.32
C ALA A 146 -30.06 31.50 -1.80
N ILE A 147 -29.41 30.63 -2.59
CA ILE A 147 -29.24 30.82 -4.03
C ILE A 147 -30.60 30.97 -4.70
N ALA A 148 -31.56 30.04 -4.42
CA ALA A 148 -32.91 30.10 -4.99
C ALA A 148 -33.63 31.40 -4.62
N SER A 149 -33.54 31.85 -3.36
CA SER A 149 -34.12 33.08 -2.88
C SER A 149 -33.55 34.33 -3.57
N TYR A 150 -32.20 34.45 -3.65
CA TYR A 150 -31.56 35.56 -4.35
C TYR A 150 -31.84 35.56 -5.85
N ALA A 151 -31.88 34.39 -6.48
CA ALA A 151 -32.23 34.26 -7.91
C ALA A 151 -33.67 34.71 -8.18
N SER A 152 -34.63 34.26 -7.35
CA SER A 152 -36.06 34.69 -7.47
C SER A 152 -36.23 36.18 -7.22
N GLY A 153 -35.53 36.73 -6.20
CA GLY A 153 -35.52 38.16 -5.94
C GLY A 153 -34.95 38.97 -7.11
N SER A 154 -33.84 38.49 -7.71
CA SER A 154 -33.27 39.14 -8.91
C SER A 154 -34.21 39.13 -10.12
N LEU A 155 -34.92 38.04 -10.34
CA LEU A 155 -35.91 37.95 -11.41
C LEU A 155 -37.10 38.94 -11.19
N ASN A 156 -37.54 39.10 -9.95
CA ASN A 156 -38.55 40.10 -9.60
C ASN A 156 -38.09 41.54 -9.83
N LEU A 157 -36.84 41.84 -9.53
CA LEU A 157 -36.22 43.16 -9.78
C LEU A 157 -36.00 43.47 -11.28
N LEU A 158 -35.96 42.45 -12.13
CA LEU A 158 -35.80 42.54 -13.59
C LEU A 158 -37.15 42.39 -14.35
N GLY A 159 -38.28 42.23 -13.65
CA GLY A 159 -39.60 42.07 -14.26
C GLY A 159 -40.05 43.33 -15.03
N PRO A 160 -41.10 43.22 -15.88
CA PRO A 160 -41.55 44.30 -16.77
C PRO A 160 -42.06 45.55 -16.04
N ASP A 161 -42.48 45.44 -14.79
CA ASP A 161 -42.92 46.55 -13.93
C ASP A 161 -41.88 46.96 -12.91
N ALA A 162 -40.69 46.42 -13.00
CA ALA A 162 -39.65 46.58 -11.97
C ALA A 162 -38.92 47.94 -12.11
N ARG A 163 -38.90 48.67 -11.00
CA ARG A 163 -38.03 49.84 -10.81
C ARG A 163 -36.70 49.46 -10.10
N GLY A 164 -36.21 48.22 -10.36
CA GLY A 164 -35.05 47.69 -9.67
C GLY A 164 -33.77 48.41 -10.04
N ASP A 165 -32.95 48.71 -9.03
CA ASP A 165 -31.63 49.24 -9.19
C ASP A 165 -30.69 48.11 -9.71
N GLN A 166 -29.92 48.39 -10.76
CA GLN A 166 -28.90 47.46 -11.27
C GLN A 166 -27.90 47.07 -10.18
N GLY A 167 -27.67 47.93 -9.19
CA GLY A 167 -26.84 47.66 -8.03
C GLY A 167 -27.39 46.54 -7.15
N GLU A 168 -28.72 46.51 -6.95
CA GLU A 168 -29.38 45.45 -6.15
C GLU A 168 -29.28 44.07 -6.83
N VAL A 169 -29.48 44.02 -8.14
CA VAL A 169 -29.33 42.81 -8.96
C VAL A 169 -27.89 42.31 -8.91
N ALA A 170 -26.91 43.19 -9.08
CA ALA A 170 -25.49 42.87 -9.01
C ALA A 170 -25.11 42.30 -7.64
N MET A 171 -25.64 42.87 -6.57
CA MET A 171 -25.43 42.40 -5.19
C MET A 171 -26.05 40.99 -5.00
N ALA A 172 -27.26 40.76 -5.49
CA ALA A 172 -27.90 39.47 -5.41
C ALA A 172 -27.14 38.37 -6.17
N VAL A 173 -26.65 38.67 -7.38
CA VAL A 173 -25.80 37.77 -8.18
C VAL A 173 -24.49 37.45 -7.44
N LYS A 174 -23.86 38.44 -6.81
CA LYS A 174 -22.65 38.24 -6.01
C LYS A 174 -22.94 37.28 -4.82
N ARG A 175 -24.06 37.46 -4.14
CA ARG A 175 -24.48 36.57 -3.05
C ARG A 175 -24.75 35.14 -3.54
N ILE A 176 -25.32 34.96 -4.72
CA ILE A 176 -25.49 33.64 -5.33
C ILE A 176 -24.12 32.97 -5.54
N ALA A 177 -23.15 33.68 -6.11
CA ALA A 177 -21.81 33.13 -6.32
C ALA A 177 -21.14 32.74 -4.99
N GLU A 178 -21.21 33.59 -3.96
CA GLU A 178 -20.68 33.27 -2.62
C GLU A 178 -21.31 32.01 -2.02
N GLN A 179 -22.62 31.82 -2.15
CA GLN A 179 -23.29 30.62 -1.64
C GLN A 179 -23.02 29.37 -2.47
N ALA A 180 -22.86 29.49 -3.78
CA ALA A 180 -22.44 28.39 -4.65
C ALA A 180 -21.03 27.90 -4.30
N ASP A 181 -20.08 28.82 -4.07
CA ASP A 181 -18.74 28.48 -3.62
C ASP A 181 -18.76 27.77 -2.26
N ARG A 182 -19.58 28.23 -1.33
CA ARG A 182 -19.76 27.58 -0.02
C ARG A 182 -20.28 26.15 -0.14
N ALA A 183 -21.33 25.91 -0.95
CA ALA A 183 -21.84 24.57 -1.22
C ALA A 183 -20.76 23.70 -1.86
N GLY A 184 -19.99 24.24 -2.81
CA GLY A 184 -18.86 23.55 -3.45
C GLY A 184 -17.75 23.15 -2.45
N GLN A 185 -17.48 24.00 -1.47
CA GLN A 185 -16.50 23.67 -0.40
C GLN A 185 -16.97 22.48 0.46
N VAL A 186 -18.24 22.46 0.86
CA VAL A 186 -18.81 21.33 1.62
C VAL A 186 -18.69 20.04 0.84
N ILE A 187 -19.09 20.04 -0.44
CA ILE A 187 -19.01 18.86 -1.31
C ILE A 187 -17.56 18.37 -1.45
N ARG A 188 -16.62 19.27 -1.70
CA ARG A 188 -15.19 18.93 -1.82
C ARG A 188 -14.65 18.33 -0.53
N SER A 189 -14.95 18.91 0.62
CA SER A 189 -14.50 18.39 1.92
C SER A 189 -14.97 16.96 2.18
N VAL A 190 -16.21 16.64 1.85
CA VAL A 190 -16.77 15.30 1.98
C VAL A 190 -16.13 14.33 0.99
N HIS A 191 -16.01 14.73 -0.26
CA HIS A 191 -15.39 13.93 -1.32
C HIS A 191 -13.94 13.57 -0.96
N ASP A 192 -13.16 14.55 -0.49
CA ASP A 192 -11.76 14.34 -0.10
C ASP A 192 -11.62 13.45 1.14
N PHE A 193 -12.59 13.50 2.05
CA PHE A 193 -12.64 12.60 3.22
C PHE A 193 -12.93 11.14 2.83
N VAL A 194 -13.84 10.92 1.86
CA VAL A 194 -14.22 9.58 1.39
C VAL A 194 -13.16 8.99 0.46
N ARG A 195 -12.55 9.82 -0.39
CA ARG A 195 -11.59 9.38 -1.40
C ARG A 195 -10.28 8.94 -0.74
N ARG A 196 -9.83 7.74 -1.11
CA ARG A 196 -8.51 7.23 -0.75
C ARG A 196 -7.45 8.09 -1.46
N ARG A 197 -6.68 8.89 -0.71
CA ARG A 197 -5.45 9.48 -1.23
C ARG A 197 -4.37 8.41 -1.21
N ASP A 198 -3.63 8.28 -2.29
CA ASP A 198 -2.37 7.54 -2.29
C ASP A 198 -1.49 8.06 -1.15
N ARG A 199 -0.92 7.15 -0.37
CA ARG A 199 -0.12 7.48 0.81
C ARG A 199 1.26 8.01 0.42
N THR A 200 1.33 9.03 -0.40
CA THR A 200 2.55 9.81 -0.56
C THR A 200 2.72 10.66 0.70
N ARG A 201 3.80 10.42 1.42
CA ARG A 201 4.14 11.25 2.58
C ARG A 201 4.75 12.55 2.05
N GLU A 202 4.03 13.64 2.21
CA GLU A 202 4.52 14.98 1.92
C GLU A 202 4.82 15.71 3.23
N ALA A 203 5.85 16.53 3.24
CA ALA A 203 6.10 17.43 4.34
C ALA A 203 5.05 18.55 4.30
N VAL A 204 4.15 18.58 5.28
CA VAL A 204 3.05 19.55 5.33
C VAL A 204 3.20 20.41 6.59
N VAL A 205 2.97 21.70 6.45
CA VAL A 205 2.90 22.62 7.60
C VAL A 205 1.69 22.25 8.47
N PRO A 206 1.81 22.13 9.80
CA PRO A 206 0.71 21.72 10.69
C PRO A 206 -0.57 22.54 10.50
N GLN A 207 -0.44 23.85 10.23
CA GLN A 207 -1.56 24.73 9.97
C GLN A 207 -2.41 24.27 8.78
N ALA A 208 -1.79 23.83 7.68
CA ALA A 208 -2.50 23.34 6.50
C ALA A 208 -3.31 22.05 6.79
N LEU A 209 -2.82 21.20 7.70
CA LEU A 209 -3.57 20.03 8.18
C LEU A 209 -4.80 20.42 8.98
N ILE A 210 -4.65 21.39 9.88
CA ILE A 210 -5.75 21.92 10.68
C ILE A 210 -6.81 22.53 9.77
N ASP A 211 -6.42 23.38 8.84
CA ASP A 211 -7.32 24.05 7.90
C ASP A 211 -8.09 23.09 7.01
N ALA A 212 -7.47 21.97 6.62
CA ALA A 212 -8.10 20.90 5.82
C ALA A 212 -9.18 20.13 6.61
N VAL A 213 -9.00 19.96 7.92
CA VAL A 213 -9.91 19.16 8.77
C VAL A 213 -10.96 20.03 9.47
N LEU A 214 -10.66 21.31 9.70
CA LEU A 214 -11.49 22.25 10.45
C LEU A 214 -12.94 22.36 9.94
N PRO A 215 -13.25 22.34 8.64
CA PRO A 215 -14.63 22.33 8.15
C PRO A 215 -15.44 21.13 8.65
N LEU A 216 -14.85 19.93 8.66
CA LEU A 216 -15.50 18.71 9.15
C LEU A 216 -15.66 18.72 10.67
N VAL A 217 -14.65 19.21 11.41
CA VAL A 217 -14.72 19.38 12.87
C VAL A 217 -15.83 20.36 13.26
N ARG A 218 -15.96 21.48 12.56
CA ARG A 218 -17.04 22.45 12.77
C ARG A 218 -18.43 21.88 12.50
N LEU A 219 -18.55 21.04 11.45
CA LEU A 219 -19.77 20.31 11.17
C LEU A 219 -20.16 19.37 12.33
N GLN A 220 -19.20 18.64 12.86
CA GLN A 220 -19.42 17.73 13.99
C GLN A 220 -19.70 18.46 15.29
N ALA A 221 -19.00 19.55 15.57
CA ALA A 221 -19.18 20.35 16.78
C ALA A 221 -20.60 20.95 16.86
N ARG A 222 -21.17 21.39 15.75
CA ARG A 222 -22.56 21.88 15.71
C ARG A 222 -23.62 20.83 16.06
N LYS A 223 -23.28 19.53 16.00
CA LYS A 223 -24.15 18.44 16.42
C LYS A 223 -24.19 18.26 17.93
N LEU A 224 -23.15 18.70 18.61
CA LEU A 224 -22.97 18.48 20.05
C LEU A 224 -23.40 19.70 20.91
N GLY A 225 -23.84 20.80 20.28
CA GLY A 225 -24.28 22.04 20.91
C GLY A 225 -23.19 23.06 20.99
#